data_4471c6ce1d4b7d85d0a586cbfde93df4
#
_entry.id   4471c6ce1d4b7d85d0a586cbfde93df4
#
_cell.length_a   1.000
_cell.length_b   1.000
_cell.length_c   1.000
_cell.angle_alpha   90.00
_cell.angle_beta   90.00
_cell.angle_gamma   90.00
#
_symmetry.space_group_name_H-M   'P 1'
#
loop_
_entity.id
_entity.type
_entity.pdbx_description
1 polymer ?
#
loop_
_entity_poly.entity_id
_entity_poly.type
_entity_poly.pdbx_seq_one_letter_code
_entity_poly.pdbx_strand_id
1 'polypeptide(L)'
;MGRAQLIICLFWVVLLSAQRPPNELFPLTPLGAEQKTIIDSLSISPIETLSTTDLFTLAKGYLQDQRYEEALACYDELCDRNPNRFDFQFGRGASAGFLLSGTPSIRAMRYIGHLKSGFEEAVRIQPNSLFARRALFNIYLGLPRLFGGSDAKADRQIKAIQLLNPLEATVAKVFFAINNKDQTAFDKQATIAFNDAKNNLEINDSRYELAMIASQYFDDTERAINLLNEFLSNASAGDQYPPVFARYRLAELMPNNAQELRSIRSEVAELEAFLFTYDPLSAYIRKIKAN
;
A
#
# COMPACT_ATOMS: atom_id res chain seq x y z
N MET A 1 12.96 -20.83 2.55
CA MET A 1 11.49 -20.59 2.62
C MET A 1 10.96 -20.78 1.22
N GLY A 2 9.91 -21.59 1.03
CA GLY A 2 9.49 -21.94 -0.32
C GLY A 2 8.92 -20.75 -1.09
N ARG A 3 9.13 -20.72 -2.40
CA ARG A 3 8.60 -19.72 -3.34
C ARG A 3 7.09 -19.45 -3.16
N ALA A 4 6.34 -20.42 -2.66
CA ALA A 4 4.90 -20.29 -2.39
C ALA A 4 4.58 -19.33 -1.23
N GLN A 5 5.38 -19.29 -0.17
CA GLN A 5 5.18 -18.34 0.94
C GLN A 5 5.51 -16.91 0.54
N LEU A 6 6.46 -16.73 -0.37
CA LEU A 6 6.81 -15.43 -0.88
C LEU A 6 5.74 -14.87 -1.84
N ILE A 7 5.13 -15.74 -2.65
CA ILE A 7 3.99 -15.38 -3.51
C ILE A 7 2.80 -14.92 -2.65
N ILE A 8 2.55 -15.56 -1.52
CA ILE A 8 1.52 -15.14 -0.57
C ILE A 8 1.87 -13.78 0.06
N CYS A 9 3.12 -13.56 0.47
CA CYS A 9 3.56 -12.28 1.01
C CYS A 9 3.53 -11.16 -0.04
N LEU A 10 3.94 -11.43 -1.30
CA LEU A 10 3.84 -10.49 -2.41
C LEU A 10 2.38 -10.24 -2.82
N PHE A 11 1.52 -11.24 -2.75
CA PHE A 11 0.10 -11.11 -3.00
C PHE A 11 -0.59 -10.16 -2.00
N TRP A 12 -0.20 -10.24 -0.72
CA TRP A 12 -0.65 -9.32 0.33
C TRP A 12 -0.02 -7.93 0.19
N VAL A 13 1.26 -7.85 -0.14
CA VAL A 13 1.96 -6.60 -0.45
C VAL A 13 1.32 -5.90 -1.65
N VAL A 14 0.93 -6.66 -2.68
CA VAL A 14 0.27 -6.14 -3.88
C VAL A 14 -1.11 -5.55 -3.58
N LEU A 15 -1.89 -6.15 -2.68
CA LEU A 15 -3.15 -5.55 -2.20
C LEU A 15 -2.91 -4.25 -1.41
N LEU A 16 -1.78 -4.15 -0.73
CA LEU A 16 -1.39 -3.00 0.08
C LEU A 16 -0.88 -1.81 -0.74
N SER A 17 -0.05 -2.08 -1.76
CA SER A 17 0.43 -1.03 -2.67
C SER A 17 -0.70 -0.37 -3.48
N ALA A 18 -1.90 -0.96 -3.46
CA ALA A 18 -3.09 -0.44 -4.11
C ALA A 18 -3.67 0.84 -3.50
N GLN A 19 -3.22 1.28 -2.34
CA GLN A 19 -4.08 2.08 -1.48
C GLN A 19 -3.65 3.52 -1.28
N ARG A 20 -2.62 4.03 -1.98
CA ARG A 20 -2.16 5.39 -1.71
C ARG A 20 -2.66 6.45 -2.65
N PRO A 21 -3.25 7.49 -2.06
CA PRO A 21 -3.25 8.82 -2.61
C PRO A 21 -1.95 9.56 -2.24
N PRO A 22 -1.64 10.66 -2.95
CA PRO A 22 -0.51 11.49 -2.59
C PRO A 22 -0.57 11.95 -1.13
N ASN A 23 0.52 11.78 -0.48
CA ASN A 23 1.06 12.29 0.79
C ASN A 23 0.16 12.76 1.95
N GLU A 24 -1.10 13.11 1.75
CA GLU A 24 -1.93 13.72 2.80
C GLU A 24 -3.07 12.83 3.31
N LEU A 25 -3.42 11.76 2.60
CA LEU A 25 -4.61 10.98 2.93
C LEU A 25 -4.33 9.78 3.86
N PHE A 26 -3.09 9.32 3.96
CA PHE A 26 -2.73 8.16 4.81
C PHE A 26 -1.37 8.31 5.49
N PRO A 27 -1.20 9.24 6.41
CA PRO A 27 0.00 9.21 7.22
C PRO A 27 -0.01 7.92 8.07
N LEU A 28 1.02 7.09 7.91
CA LEU A 28 1.27 5.95 8.82
C LEU A 28 1.84 6.43 10.17
N THR A 29 1.60 7.68 10.51
CA THR A 29 1.97 8.27 11.80
C THR A 29 0.73 8.36 12.68
N PRO A 30 0.83 8.07 13.97
CA PRO A 30 -0.27 8.24 14.91
C PRO A 30 -0.82 9.67 14.87
N LEU A 31 -2.12 9.83 15.13
CA LEU A 31 -2.73 11.14 15.31
C LEU A 31 -2.03 11.90 16.42
N GLY A 32 -1.64 13.15 16.17
CA GLY A 32 -1.20 14.06 17.21
C GLY A 32 -2.33 14.34 18.22
N ALA A 33 -1.98 14.75 19.44
CA ALA A 33 -2.96 14.98 20.51
C ALA A 33 -4.07 15.98 20.12
N GLU A 34 -3.70 17.05 19.41
CA GLU A 34 -4.64 18.05 18.92
C GLU A 34 -5.60 17.45 17.88
N GLN A 35 -5.07 16.71 16.90
CA GLN A 35 -5.87 16.03 15.88
C GLN A 35 -6.84 15.03 16.52
N LYS A 36 -6.36 14.25 17.50
CA LYS A 36 -7.20 13.30 18.23
C LYS A 36 -8.36 14.00 18.93
N THR A 37 -8.11 15.14 19.59
CA THR A 37 -9.17 15.94 20.23
C THR A 37 -10.22 16.39 19.21
N ILE A 38 -9.81 16.82 18.03
CA ILE A 38 -10.74 17.22 16.95
C ILE A 38 -11.58 16.01 16.51
N ILE A 39 -10.96 14.86 16.24
CA ILE A 39 -11.64 13.64 15.83
C ILE A 39 -12.63 13.17 16.90
N ASP A 40 -12.22 13.14 18.16
CA ASP A 40 -13.08 12.76 19.28
C ASP A 40 -14.30 13.70 19.39
N SER A 41 -14.09 15.01 19.23
CA SER A 41 -15.16 16.01 19.23
C SER A 41 -16.16 15.79 18.07
N LEU A 42 -15.68 15.55 16.86
CA LEU A 42 -16.53 15.32 15.70
C LEU A 42 -17.30 14.00 15.80
N SER A 43 -16.70 12.98 16.41
CA SER A 43 -17.28 11.64 16.56
C SER A 43 -18.53 11.58 17.45
N ILE A 44 -18.80 12.62 18.23
CA ILE A 44 -19.99 12.72 19.09
C ILE A 44 -21.28 12.92 18.25
N SER A 45 -21.15 13.57 17.10
CA SER A 45 -22.28 13.90 16.24
C SER A 45 -22.58 12.80 15.23
N PRO A 46 -23.86 12.53 14.90
CA PRO A 46 -24.21 11.65 13.80
C PRO A 46 -23.58 12.13 12.49
N ILE A 47 -23.01 11.20 11.71
CA ILE A 47 -22.25 11.53 10.48
C ILE A 47 -23.10 12.28 9.44
N GLU A 48 -24.41 12.02 9.42
CA GLU A 48 -25.36 12.68 8.52
C GLU A 48 -25.54 14.17 8.83
N THR A 49 -25.28 14.59 10.08
CA THR A 49 -25.44 15.97 10.54
C THR A 49 -24.18 16.82 10.35
N LEU A 50 -23.03 16.19 10.14
CA LEU A 50 -21.77 16.88 9.96
C LEU A 50 -21.73 17.61 8.60
N SER A 51 -21.04 18.76 8.58
CA SER A 51 -20.68 19.38 7.30
C SER A 51 -19.80 18.45 6.46
N THR A 52 -19.79 18.60 5.15
CA THR A 52 -18.91 17.81 4.26
C THR A 52 -17.43 17.94 4.66
N THR A 53 -17.01 19.11 5.11
CA THR A 53 -15.64 19.36 5.55
C THR A 53 -15.32 18.62 6.85
N ASP A 54 -16.19 18.70 7.84
CA ASP A 54 -16.02 18.04 9.13
C ASP A 54 -16.07 16.51 8.97
N LEU A 55 -17.01 16.02 8.17
CA LEU A 55 -17.13 14.60 7.86
C LEU A 55 -15.89 14.07 7.14
N PHE A 56 -15.32 14.85 6.21
CA PHE A 56 -14.08 14.46 5.53
C PHE A 56 -12.86 14.48 6.49
N THR A 57 -12.82 15.44 7.41
CA THR A 57 -11.79 15.47 8.47
C THR A 57 -11.91 14.25 9.38
N LEU A 58 -13.12 13.90 9.79
CA LEU A 58 -13.42 12.72 10.60
C LEU A 58 -13.01 11.43 9.86
N ALA A 59 -13.38 11.29 8.58
CA ALA A 59 -13.04 10.13 7.75
C ALA A 59 -11.53 9.91 7.65
N LYS A 60 -10.77 10.99 7.41
CA LYS A 60 -9.29 10.92 7.38
C LYS A 60 -8.71 10.55 8.74
N GLY A 61 -9.24 11.14 9.81
CA GLY A 61 -8.81 10.83 11.16
C GLY A 61 -9.04 9.37 11.53
N TYR A 62 -10.20 8.84 11.21
CA TYR A 62 -10.50 7.41 11.42
C TYR A 62 -9.58 6.49 10.60
N LEU A 63 -9.28 6.83 9.36
CA LEU A 63 -8.29 6.07 8.57
C LEU A 63 -6.92 6.05 9.23
N GLN A 64 -6.45 7.22 9.68
CA GLN A 64 -5.17 7.37 10.35
C GLN A 64 -5.13 6.63 11.70
N ASP A 65 -6.24 6.62 12.44
CA ASP A 65 -6.41 5.91 13.72
C ASP A 65 -6.76 4.42 13.53
N GLN A 66 -6.72 3.91 12.28
CA GLN A 66 -7.01 2.53 11.89
C GLN A 66 -8.45 2.06 12.21
N ARG A 67 -9.34 2.99 12.39
CA ARG A 67 -10.79 2.77 12.57
C ARG A 67 -11.45 2.65 11.20
N TYR A 68 -11.12 1.59 10.48
CA TYR A 68 -11.44 1.46 9.06
C TYR A 68 -12.93 1.27 8.77
N GLU A 69 -13.70 0.65 9.67
CA GLU A 69 -15.16 0.52 9.50
C GLU A 69 -15.84 1.88 9.62
N GLU A 70 -15.44 2.68 10.60
CA GLU A 70 -15.95 4.04 10.77
C GLU A 70 -15.49 4.97 9.65
N ALA A 71 -14.25 4.82 9.20
CA ALA A 71 -13.76 5.54 8.04
C ALA A 71 -14.59 5.22 6.78
N LEU A 72 -14.85 3.93 6.53
CA LEU A 72 -15.67 3.50 5.38
C LEU A 72 -17.07 4.10 5.44
N ALA A 73 -17.73 4.07 6.62
CA ALA A 73 -19.05 4.66 6.78
C ALA A 73 -19.06 6.18 6.47
N CYS A 74 -18.05 6.91 6.95
CA CYS A 74 -17.90 8.32 6.62
C CYS A 74 -17.67 8.57 5.12
N TYR A 75 -16.83 7.74 4.46
CA TYR A 75 -16.57 7.88 3.03
C TYR A 75 -17.77 7.47 2.18
N ASP A 76 -18.57 6.50 2.60
CA ASP A 76 -19.84 6.16 1.91
C ASP A 76 -20.77 7.37 1.92
N GLU A 77 -21.02 8.00 3.08
CA GLU A 77 -21.84 9.21 3.19
C GLU A 77 -21.26 10.38 2.36
N LEU A 78 -19.92 10.56 2.36
CA LEU A 78 -19.28 11.58 1.53
C LEU A 78 -19.46 11.32 0.03
N CYS A 79 -19.40 10.06 -0.40
CA CYS A 79 -19.65 9.66 -1.78
C CYS A 79 -21.11 9.86 -2.18
N ASP A 80 -22.05 9.61 -1.28
CA ASP A 80 -23.47 9.84 -1.52
C ASP A 80 -23.77 11.35 -1.72
N ARG A 81 -23.15 12.21 -0.90
CA ARG A 81 -23.28 13.67 -1.05
C ARG A 81 -22.59 14.22 -2.30
N ASN A 82 -21.41 13.68 -2.64
CA ASN A 82 -20.58 14.20 -3.73
C ASN A 82 -19.90 13.06 -4.50
N PRO A 83 -20.62 12.34 -5.37
CA PRO A 83 -20.10 11.13 -6.04
C PRO A 83 -18.95 11.39 -7.01
N ASN A 84 -18.75 12.62 -7.44
CA ASN A 84 -17.71 13.01 -8.39
C ASN A 84 -16.48 13.61 -7.71
N ARG A 85 -16.25 13.36 -6.42
CA ARG A 85 -15.01 13.77 -5.75
C ARG A 85 -14.03 12.62 -5.65
N PHE A 86 -12.85 12.83 -6.23
CA PHE A 86 -11.76 11.86 -6.25
C PHE A 86 -11.38 11.38 -4.85
N ASP A 87 -11.12 12.31 -3.93
CA ASP A 87 -10.68 12.02 -2.57
C ASP A 87 -11.67 11.12 -1.81
N PHE A 88 -12.97 11.30 -2.05
CA PHE A 88 -14.01 10.53 -1.40
C PHE A 88 -14.05 9.10 -1.94
N GLN A 89 -14.05 8.95 -3.27
CA GLN A 89 -14.05 7.63 -3.90
C GLN A 89 -12.77 6.86 -3.60
N PHE A 90 -11.63 7.53 -3.62
CA PHE A 90 -10.35 6.94 -3.27
C PHE A 90 -10.32 6.50 -1.80
N GLY A 91 -10.75 7.37 -0.87
CA GLY A 91 -10.82 7.07 0.57
C GLY A 91 -11.75 5.90 0.87
N ARG A 92 -12.90 5.81 0.18
CA ARG A 92 -13.81 4.66 0.27
C ARG A 92 -13.12 3.36 -0.15
N GLY A 93 -12.49 3.37 -1.31
CA GLY A 93 -11.74 2.21 -1.81
C GLY A 93 -10.62 1.77 -0.87
N ALA A 94 -9.89 2.73 -0.32
CA ALA A 94 -8.79 2.48 0.60
C ALA A 94 -9.26 1.92 1.95
N SER A 95 -10.30 2.50 2.56
CA SER A 95 -10.88 1.99 3.80
C SER A 95 -11.33 0.53 3.64
N ALA A 96 -12.02 0.24 2.53
CA ALA A 96 -12.45 -1.12 2.21
C ALA A 96 -11.26 -2.07 1.98
N GLY A 97 -10.17 -1.57 1.39
CA GLY A 97 -8.95 -2.34 1.19
C GLY A 97 -8.26 -2.74 2.49
N PHE A 98 -8.17 -1.82 3.45
CA PHE A 98 -7.65 -2.13 4.78
C PHE A 98 -8.51 -3.16 5.51
N LEU A 99 -9.82 -3.03 5.44
CA LEU A 99 -10.76 -3.99 6.03
C LEU A 99 -10.64 -5.37 5.39
N LEU A 100 -10.47 -5.44 4.06
CA LEU A 100 -10.26 -6.70 3.36
C LEU A 100 -8.95 -7.37 3.77
N SER A 101 -7.90 -6.59 3.97
CA SER A 101 -6.57 -7.07 4.35
C SER A 101 -6.49 -7.52 5.82
N GLY A 102 -7.20 -6.85 6.73
CA GLY A 102 -7.20 -7.12 8.16
C GLY A 102 -8.19 -8.20 8.61
N THR A 103 -9.13 -8.60 7.76
CA THR A 103 -10.21 -9.53 8.13
C THR A 103 -10.07 -10.83 7.33
N PRO A 104 -9.49 -11.91 7.91
CA PRO A 104 -9.51 -13.22 7.25
C PRO A 104 -10.93 -13.72 7.21
N SER A 105 -11.46 -14.05 6.05
CA SER A 105 -12.64 -14.90 5.81
C SER A 105 -13.77 -14.27 4.98
N ILE A 106 -14.84 -15.02 4.88
CA ILE A 106 -16.13 -14.69 4.25
C ILE A 106 -16.68 -13.30 4.60
N ARG A 107 -16.35 -12.76 5.81
CA ARG A 107 -16.74 -11.40 6.21
C ARG A 107 -16.04 -10.31 5.40
N ALA A 108 -14.79 -10.54 4.99
CA ALA A 108 -14.02 -9.59 4.18
C ALA A 108 -14.64 -9.39 2.80
N MET A 109 -15.37 -10.38 2.26
CA MET A 109 -15.99 -10.31 0.94
C MET A 109 -16.99 -9.15 0.79
N ARG A 110 -17.64 -8.73 1.89
CA ARG A 110 -18.57 -7.58 1.87
C ARG A 110 -17.91 -6.27 1.44
N TYR A 111 -16.59 -6.15 1.65
CA TYR A 111 -15.84 -4.93 1.33
C TYR A 111 -15.32 -4.87 -0.11
N ILE A 112 -15.35 -6.00 -0.85
CA ILE A 112 -14.83 -6.07 -2.23
C ILE A 112 -15.60 -5.12 -3.16
N GLY A 113 -16.90 -4.96 -2.95
CA GLY A 113 -17.71 -4.01 -3.70
C GLY A 113 -17.23 -2.57 -3.54
N HIS A 114 -17.06 -2.12 -2.30
CA HIS A 114 -16.56 -0.76 -1.97
C HIS A 114 -15.13 -0.56 -2.47
N LEU A 115 -14.25 -1.56 -2.29
CA LEU A 115 -12.88 -1.53 -2.78
C LEU A 115 -12.83 -1.27 -4.29
N LYS A 116 -13.53 -2.09 -5.07
CA LYS A 116 -13.51 -1.97 -6.54
C LYS A 116 -14.18 -0.70 -7.02
N SER A 117 -15.40 -0.44 -6.59
CA SER A 117 -16.15 0.73 -7.04
C SER A 117 -15.45 2.03 -6.65
N GLY A 118 -14.87 2.10 -5.46
CA GLY A 118 -14.12 3.27 -5.01
C GLY A 118 -12.97 3.62 -5.95
N PHE A 119 -12.13 2.65 -6.27
CA PHE A 119 -10.99 2.90 -7.18
C PHE A 119 -11.39 3.00 -8.66
N GLU A 120 -12.41 2.27 -9.12
CA GLU A 120 -12.95 2.42 -10.48
C GLU A 120 -13.49 3.84 -10.69
N GLU A 121 -14.24 4.37 -9.73
CA GLU A 121 -14.74 5.76 -9.75
C GLU A 121 -13.60 6.78 -9.59
N ALA A 122 -12.63 6.54 -8.71
CA ALA A 122 -11.47 7.42 -8.60
C ALA A 122 -10.71 7.54 -9.93
N VAL A 123 -10.48 6.43 -10.65
CA VAL A 123 -9.87 6.47 -12.00
C VAL A 123 -10.80 7.12 -13.03
N ARG A 124 -12.12 6.97 -12.92
CA ARG A 124 -13.07 7.65 -13.80
C ARG A 124 -12.99 9.17 -13.64
N ILE A 125 -12.87 9.64 -12.39
CA ILE A 125 -12.82 11.07 -12.07
C ILE A 125 -11.45 11.67 -12.42
N GLN A 126 -10.36 10.96 -12.08
CA GLN A 126 -8.99 11.38 -12.39
C GLN A 126 -8.24 10.28 -13.17
N PRO A 127 -8.43 10.21 -14.50
CA PRO A 127 -7.83 9.16 -15.33
C PRO A 127 -6.30 9.14 -15.32
N ASN A 128 -5.67 10.25 -14.96
CA ASN A 128 -4.21 10.38 -14.89
C ASN A 128 -3.64 10.16 -13.47
N SER A 129 -4.44 9.73 -12.51
CA SER A 129 -3.94 9.36 -11.19
C SER A 129 -3.15 8.05 -11.26
N LEU A 130 -1.83 8.14 -11.16
CA LEU A 130 -0.93 6.98 -11.16
C LEU A 130 -1.25 6.04 -10.00
N PHE A 131 -1.51 6.60 -8.81
CA PHE A 131 -1.86 5.83 -7.61
C PHE A 131 -3.18 5.06 -7.75
N ALA A 132 -4.24 5.70 -8.23
CA ALA A 132 -5.53 5.03 -8.43
C ALA A 132 -5.44 3.93 -9.49
N ARG A 133 -4.65 4.13 -10.55
CA ARG A 133 -4.39 3.10 -11.56
C ARG A 133 -3.56 1.94 -11.02
N ARG A 134 -2.54 2.24 -10.22
CA ARG A 134 -1.75 1.21 -9.56
C ARG A 134 -2.62 0.40 -8.58
N ALA A 135 -3.51 1.06 -7.84
CA ALA A 135 -4.50 0.42 -7.00
C ALA A 135 -5.40 -0.54 -7.79
N LEU A 136 -6.00 -0.09 -8.89
CA LEU A 136 -6.82 -0.95 -9.75
C LEU A 136 -6.03 -2.11 -10.37
N PHE A 137 -4.80 -1.87 -10.79
CA PHE A 137 -3.93 -2.93 -11.27
C PHE A 137 -3.80 -4.03 -10.22
N ASN A 138 -3.47 -3.67 -9.00
CA ASN A 138 -3.28 -4.62 -7.90
C ASN A 138 -4.58 -5.35 -7.54
N ILE A 139 -5.72 -4.64 -7.53
CA ILE A 139 -7.03 -5.24 -7.27
C ILE A 139 -7.37 -6.29 -8.33
N TYR A 140 -7.23 -5.95 -9.62
CA TYR A 140 -7.55 -6.89 -10.69
C TYR A 140 -6.59 -8.07 -10.76
N LEU A 141 -5.32 -7.87 -10.41
CA LEU A 141 -4.33 -8.94 -10.35
C LEU A 141 -4.54 -9.84 -9.13
N GLY A 142 -4.87 -9.24 -7.98
CA GLY A 142 -4.91 -9.92 -6.69
C GLY A 142 -6.22 -10.62 -6.36
N LEU A 143 -7.36 -10.14 -6.85
CA LEU A 143 -8.64 -10.77 -6.55
C LEU A 143 -8.84 -12.05 -7.37
N PRO A 144 -9.48 -13.09 -6.76
CA PRO A 144 -9.98 -14.22 -7.53
C PRO A 144 -10.97 -13.77 -8.63
N ARG A 145 -11.03 -14.50 -9.76
CA ARG A 145 -11.93 -14.18 -10.88
C ARG A 145 -13.40 -14.05 -10.45
N LEU A 146 -13.84 -14.89 -9.52
CA LEU A 146 -15.20 -14.85 -8.95
C LEU A 146 -15.53 -13.48 -8.31
N PHE A 147 -14.53 -12.80 -7.78
CA PHE A 147 -14.67 -11.49 -7.12
C PHE A 147 -14.26 -10.32 -8.01
N GLY A 148 -14.05 -10.61 -9.30
CA GLY A 148 -13.78 -9.60 -10.32
C GLY A 148 -12.31 -9.37 -10.63
N GLY A 149 -11.42 -10.26 -10.16
CA GLY A 149 -10.04 -10.31 -10.62
C GLY A 149 -9.96 -10.62 -12.12
N SER A 150 -9.02 -10.03 -12.82
CA SER A 150 -8.91 -10.17 -14.27
C SER A 150 -7.56 -9.70 -14.80
N ASP A 151 -6.79 -10.63 -15.36
CA ASP A 151 -5.53 -10.32 -16.01
C ASP A 151 -5.69 -9.29 -17.14
N ALA A 152 -6.80 -9.38 -17.90
CA ALA A 152 -7.10 -8.44 -18.97
C ALA A 152 -7.40 -7.02 -18.46
N LYS A 153 -8.02 -6.89 -17.27
CA LYS A 153 -8.23 -5.58 -16.64
C LYS A 153 -6.93 -5.07 -16.03
N ALA A 154 -6.12 -5.93 -15.42
CA ALA A 154 -4.80 -5.59 -14.90
C ALA A 154 -3.88 -5.09 -16.03
N ASP A 155 -3.83 -5.79 -17.17
CA ASP A 155 -3.04 -5.37 -18.33
C ASP A 155 -3.49 -4.01 -18.89
N ARG A 156 -4.80 -3.71 -18.88
CA ARG A 156 -5.30 -2.38 -19.26
C ARG A 156 -4.76 -1.28 -18.33
N GLN A 157 -4.64 -1.56 -17.02
CA GLN A 157 -4.04 -0.59 -16.11
C GLN A 157 -2.54 -0.43 -16.37
N ILE A 158 -1.80 -1.50 -16.64
CA ILE A 158 -0.40 -1.43 -17.05
C ILE A 158 -0.23 -0.51 -18.27
N LYS A 159 -1.06 -0.68 -19.30
CA LYS A 159 -1.01 0.16 -20.51
C LYS A 159 -1.29 1.64 -20.21
N ALA A 160 -2.23 1.91 -19.30
CA ALA A 160 -2.53 3.26 -18.89
C ALA A 160 -1.41 3.87 -18.02
N ILE A 161 -0.84 3.10 -17.10
CA ILE A 161 0.34 3.49 -16.29
C ILE A 161 1.53 3.77 -17.22
N GLN A 162 1.73 2.97 -18.29
CA GLN A 162 2.81 3.17 -19.25
C GLN A 162 2.80 4.53 -19.92
N LEU A 163 1.62 5.13 -20.10
CA LEU A 163 1.48 6.47 -20.67
C LEU A 163 1.79 7.58 -19.66
N LEU A 164 1.68 7.29 -18.37
CA LEU A 164 1.93 8.25 -17.29
C LEU A 164 3.39 8.16 -16.82
N ASN A 165 3.83 6.97 -16.51
CA ASN A 165 5.19 6.68 -16.08
C ASN A 165 5.64 5.29 -16.58
N PRO A 166 6.54 5.23 -17.60
CA PRO A 166 6.99 3.97 -18.18
C PRO A 166 7.67 3.04 -17.17
N LEU A 167 8.40 3.58 -16.20
CA LEU A 167 9.10 2.76 -15.21
C LEU A 167 8.13 2.11 -14.21
N GLU A 168 7.15 2.86 -13.72
CA GLU A 168 6.10 2.29 -12.86
C GLU A 168 5.29 1.20 -13.58
N ALA A 169 5.09 1.36 -14.90
CA ALA A 169 4.49 0.29 -15.70
C ALA A 169 5.40 -0.95 -15.79
N THR A 170 6.72 -0.76 -15.83
CA THR A 170 7.67 -1.88 -15.83
C THR A 170 7.65 -2.61 -14.48
N VAL A 171 7.60 -1.87 -13.37
CA VAL A 171 7.40 -2.46 -12.03
C VAL A 171 6.08 -3.26 -11.99
N ALA A 172 4.99 -2.69 -12.49
CA ALA A 172 3.71 -3.40 -12.56
C ALA A 172 3.80 -4.68 -13.43
N LYS A 173 4.56 -4.67 -14.53
CA LYS A 173 4.81 -5.87 -15.36
C LYS A 173 5.61 -6.94 -14.62
N VAL A 174 6.54 -6.56 -13.74
CA VAL A 174 7.24 -7.53 -12.88
C VAL A 174 6.23 -8.29 -12.01
N PHE A 175 5.34 -7.58 -11.32
CA PHE A 175 4.31 -8.23 -10.49
C PHE A 175 3.32 -9.05 -11.31
N PHE A 176 2.97 -8.59 -12.50
CA PHE A 176 2.10 -9.33 -13.42
C PHE A 176 2.75 -10.66 -13.84
N ALA A 177 4.04 -10.65 -14.15
CA ALA A 177 4.80 -11.86 -14.50
C ALA A 177 4.91 -12.82 -13.31
N ILE A 178 5.17 -12.33 -12.09
CA ILE A 178 5.18 -13.14 -10.88
C ILE A 178 3.82 -13.84 -10.68
N ASN A 179 2.72 -13.10 -10.78
CA ASN A 179 1.38 -13.65 -10.60
C ASN A 179 1.05 -14.74 -11.61
N ASN A 180 1.45 -14.54 -12.86
CA ASN A 180 1.24 -15.48 -13.95
C ASN A 180 2.30 -16.60 -14.01
N LYS A 181 3.26 -16.62 -13.11
CA LYS A 181 4.37 -17.58 -13.07
C LYS A 181 5.19 -17.62 -14.36
N ASP A 182 5.28 -16.47 -15.04
CA ASP A 182 6.07 -16.31 -16.26
C ASP A 182 7.49 -15.86 -15.89
N GLN A 183 8.38 -16.84 -15.71
CA GLN A 183 9.76 -16.57 -15.31
C GLN A 183 10.50 -15.73 -16.36
N THR A 184 10.28 -15.99 -17.65
CA THR A 184 10.95 -15.25 -18.73
C THR A 184 10.55 -13.78 -18.75
N ALA A 185 9.25 -13.50 -18.62
CA ALA A 185 8.75 -12.13 -18.52
C ALA A 185 9.24 -11.45 -17.23
N PHE A 186 9.26 -12.18 -16.12
CA PHE A 186 9.78 -11.68 -14.84
C PHE A 186 11.24 -11.24 -14.97
N ASP A 187 12.14 -12.10 -15.42
CA ASP A 187 13.58 -11.82 -15.55
C ASP A 187 13.81 -10.60 -16.46
N LYS A 188 13.11 -10.57 -17.58
CA LYS A 188 13.18 -9.45 -18.54
C LYS A 188 12.73 -8.13 -17.91
N GLN A 189 11.54 -8.11 -17.30
CA GLN A 189 10.98 -6.85 -16.77
C GLN A 189 11.73 -6.37 -15.53
N ALA A 190 12.18 -7.27 -14.66
CA ALA A 190 13.00 -6.93 -13.50
C ALA A 190 14.33 -6.31 -13.95
N THR A 191 15.01 -6.90 -14.95
CA THR A 191 16.24 -6.34 -15.51
C THR A 191 16.04 -4.91 -16.05
N ILE A 192 14.95 -4.66 -16.78
CA ILE A 192 14.62 -3.33 -17.29
C ILE A 192 14.36 -2.37 -16.12
N ALA A 193 13.55 -2.77 -15.14
CA ALA A 193 13.24 -1.95 -13.98
C ALA A 193 14.51 -1.57 -13.20
N PHE A 194 15.43 -2.52 -13.00
CA PHE A 194 16.67 -2.27 -12.30
C PHE A 194 17.61 -1.31 -13.04
N ASN A 195 17.66 -1.36 -14.37
CA ASN A 195 18.52 -0.47 -15.14
C ASN A 195 17.99 0.97 -15.13
N ASP A 196 16.67 1.15 -15.10
CA ASP A 196 16.01 2.44 -15.21
C ASP A 196 15.61 3.04 -13.84
N ALA A 197 15.74 2.28 -12.75
CA ALA A 197 15.23 2.66 -11.42
C ALA A 197 15.85 3.94 -10.84
N LYS A 198 17.07 4.28 -11.25
CA LYS A 198 17.84 5.36 -10.61
C LYS A 198 17.22 6.76 -10.71
N ASN A 199 16.37 7.04 -11.71
CA ASN A 199 16.02 8.44 -11.96
C ASN A 199 14.53 8.74 -12.18
N ASN A 200 13.64 7.72 -12.24
CA ASN A 200 12.28 7.93 -12.75
C ASN A 200 11.16 7.28 -11.94
N LEU A 201 11.43 6.74 -10.76
CA LEU A 201 10.39 6.19 -9.90
C LEU A 201 9.66 7.34 -9.18
N GLU A 202 8.39 7.50 -9.52
CA GLU A 202 7.50 8.47 -8.89
C GLU A 202 6.93 7.93 -7.57
N ILE A 203 6.68 6.61 -7.52
CA ILE A 203 6.21 5.92 -6.32
C ILE A 203 7.42 5.42 -5.53
N ASN A 204 7.69 6.04 -4.38
CA ASN A 204 8.86 5.66 -3.57
C ASN A 204 8.80 4.18 -3.12
N ASP A 205 7.61 3.66 -2.84
CA ASP A 205 7.40 2.24 -2.49
C ASP A 205 7.93 1.27 -3.56
N SER A 206 7.96 1.67 -4.82
CA SER A 206 8.51 0.85 -5.91
C SER A 206 10.01 0.57 -5.73
N ARG A 207 10.76 1.48 -5.06
CA ARG A 207 12.18 1.25 -4.71
C ARG A 207 12.32 0.13 -3.69
N TYR A 208 11.47 0.15 -2.67
CA TYR A 208 11.44 -0.92 -1.66
C TYR A 208 11.07 -2.27 -2.29
N GLU A 209 10.02 -2.29 -3.13
CA GLU A 209 9.57 -3.49 -3.84
C GLU A 209 10.69 -4.07 -4.73
N LEU A 210 11.37 -3.23 -5.51
CA LEU A 210 12.50 -3.66 -6.35
C LEU A 210 13.71 -4.13 -5.52
N ALA A 211 13.99 -3.51 -4.37
CA ALA A 211 15.03 -3.98 -3.47
C ALA A 211 14.75 -5.38 -2.94
N MET A 212 13.49 -5.67 -2.59
CA MET A 212 13.07 -7.00 -2.17
C MET A 212 13.20 -8.03 -3.30
N ILE A 213 12.89 -7.65 -4.53
CA ILE A 213 13.06 -8.49 -5.72
C ILE A 213 14.56 -8.75 -5.97
N ALA A 214 15.39 -7.72 -5.91
CA ALA A 214 16.84 -7.86 -6.11
C ALA A 214 17.46 -8.84 -5.12
N SER A 215 17.16 -8.71 -3.83
CA SER A 215 17.74 -9.55 -2.78
C SER A 215 17.20 -10.97 -2.75
N GLN A 216 15.93 -11.19 -3.12
CA GLN A 216 15.28 -12.49 -2.91
C GLN A 216 15.25 -13.38 -4.15
N TYR A 217 15.33 -12.80 -5.34
CA TYR A 217 15.24 -13.52 -6.60
C TYR A 217 16.53 -13.50 -7.41
N PHE A 218 17.36 -12.46 -7.25
CA PHE A 218 18.58 -12.28 -8.05
C PHE A 218 19.85 -12.39 -7.21
N ASP A 219 19.74 -12.56 -5.88
CA ASP A 219 20.87 -12.53 -4.94
C ASP A 219 21.76 -11.27 -5.11
N ASP A 220 21.18 -10.18 -5.65
CA ASP A 220 21.87 -8.93 -5.93
C ASP A 220 21.79 -8.02 -4.69
N THR A 221 22.62 -8.36 -3.70
CA THR A 221 22.69 -7.65 -2.41
C THR A 221 23.08 -6.18 -2.58
N GLU A 222 24.03 -5.87 -3.46
CA GLU A 222 24.49 -4.50 -3.68
C GLU A 222 23.36 -3.61 -4.21
N ARG A 223 22.63 -4.08 -5.20
CA ARG A 223 21.49 -3.37 -5.77
C ARG A 223 20.36 -3.19 -4.74
N ALA A 224 20.09 -4.23 -3.96
CA ALA A 224 19.10 -4.16 -2.91
C ALA A 224 19.43 -3.08 -1.87
N ILE A 225 20.71 -3.02 -1.44
CA ILE A 225 21.21 -1.98 -0.51
C ILE A 225 21.03 -0.59 -1.12
N ASN A 226 21.40 -0.39 -2.38
CA ASN A 226 21.30 0.91 -3.04
C ASN A 226 19.84 1.36 -3.13
N LEU A 227 18.92 0.49 -3.55
CA LEU A 227 17.49 0.79 -3.64
C LEU A 227 16.86 1.09 -2.26
N LEU A 228 17.25 0.37 -1.21
CA LEU A 228 16.77 0.64 0.16
C LEU A 228 17.27 1.99 0.67
N ASN A 229 18.52 2.36 0.39
CA ASN A 229 19.05 3.68 0.75
C ASN A 229 18.36 4.81 -0.02
N GLU A 230 18.09 4.61 -1.32
CA GLU A 230 17.30 5.55 -2.11
C GLU A 230 15.86 5.68 -1.57
N PHE A 231 15.23 4.56 -1.19
CA PHE A 231 13.92 4.58 -0.55
C PHE A 231 13.95 5.42 0.73
N LEU A 232 14.93 5.20 1.62
CA LEU A 232 15.06 5.95 2.87
C LEU A 232 15.32 7.44 2.64
N SER A 233 16.11 7.78 1.64
CA SER A 233 16.42 9.18 1.30
C SER A 233 15.22 9.95 0.76
N ASN A 234 14.22 9.25 0.22
CA ASN A 234 12.98 9.80 -0.31
C ASN A 234 11.77 9.48 0.58
N ALA A 235 12.00 8.94 1.78
CA ALA A 235 10.93 8.49 2.64
C ALA A 235 10.01 9.65 3.07
N SER A 236 8.72 9.41 3.03
CA SER A 236 7.67 10.36 3.38
C SER A 236 6.61 9.70 4.25
N ALA A 237 5.86 10.52 5.00
CA ALA A 237 4.72 10.03 5.79
C ALA A 237 3.65 9.33 4.93
N GLY A 238 3.68 9.60 3.62
CA GLY A 238 2.83 8.97 2.62
C GLY A 238 3.33 7.59 2.17
N ASP A 239 4.51 7.08 2.49
CA ASP A 239 5.02 5.79 2.00
C ASP A 239 4.34 4.61 2.69
N GLN A 240 3.98 3.60 1.91
CA GLN A 240 3.30 2.41 2.40
C GLN A 240 4.20 1.57 3.30
N TYR A 241 5.49 1.52 2.96
CA TYR A 241 6.47 0.84 3.78
C TYR A 241 7.07 1.81 4.78
N PRO A 242 6.89 1.59 6.10
CA PRO A 242 7.58 2.38 7.10
C PRO A 242 9.10 2.33 6.90
N PRO A 243 9.82 3.45 7.09
CA PRO A 243 11.29 3.48 6.94
C PRO A 243 12.02 2.42 7.77
N VAL A 244 11.48 2.04 8.91
CA VAL A 244 12.02 0.99 9.77
C VAL A 244 12.13 -0.36 9.06
N PHE A 245 11.27 -0.65 8.08
CA PHE A 245 11.34 -1.88 7.31
C PHE A 245 12.54 -1.90 6.38
N ALA A 246 12.84 -0.78 5.73
CA ALA A 246 14.03 -0.66 4.89
C ALA A 246 15.32 -0.75 5.74
N ARG A 247 15.36 -0.09 6.90
CA ARG A 247 16.47 -0.19 7.84
C ARG A 247 16.69 -1.61 8.34
N TYR A 248 15.61 -2.32 8.66
CA TYR A 248 15.70 -3.73 9.05
C TYR A 248 16.27 -4.60 7.91
N ARG A 249 15.82 -4.40 6.67
CA ARG A 249 16.34 -5.13 5.51
C ARG A 249 17.80 -4.82 5.24
N LEU A 250 18.21 -3.56 5.36
CA LEU A 250 19.62 -3.19 5.28
C LEU A 250 20.46 -3.91 6.33
N ALA A 251 19.98 -3.97 7.57
CA ALA A 251 20.68 -4.67 8.65
C ALA A 251 20.74 -6.20 8.42
N GLU A 252 19.73 -6.82 7.80
CA GLU A 252 19.79 -8.23 7.38
C GLU A 252 20.83 -8.47 6.26
N LEU A 253 20.98 -7.52 5.34
CA LEU A 253 21.89 -7.62 4.21
C LEU A 253 23.35 -7.28 4.57
N MET A 254 23.57 -6.59 5.69
CA MET A 254 24.91 -6.16 6.16
C MET A 254 25.29 -6.93 7.43
N PRO A 255 26.20 -7.92 7.35
CA PRO A 255 26.41 -8.93 8.39
C PRO A 255 27.00 -8.43 9.73
N ASN A 256 27.32 -7.16 9.90
CA ASN A 256 27.99 -6.64 11.12
C ASN A 256 27.17 -5.60 11.90
N ASN A 257 25.86 -5.59 11.77
CA ASN A 257 25.00 -4.48 12.27
C ASN A 257 24.15 -4.84 13.52
N ALA A 258 24.71 -5.55 14.50
CA ALA A 258 23.96 -5.91 15.73
C ALA A 258 23.44 -4.70 16.52
N GLN A 259 24.11 -3.54 16.45
CA GLN A 259 23.67 -2.31 17.12
C GLN A 259 22.46 -1.70 16.42
N GLU A 260 22.46 -1.67 15.08
CA GLU A 260 21.34 -1.19 14.27
C GLU A 260 20.10 -2.07 14.46
N LEU A 261 20.27 -3.40 14.48
CA LEU A 261 19.17 -4.33 14.77
C LEU A 261 18.53 -4.09 16.13
N ARG A 262 19.33 -3.76 17.18
CA ARG A 262 18.80 -3.39 18.50
C ARG A 262 18.01 -2.09 18.47
N SER A 263 18.51 -1.07 17.79
CA SER A 263 17.84 0.22 17.61
C SER A 263 16.51 0.05 16.86
N ILE A 264 16.49 -0.73 15.79
CA ILE A 264 15.29 -1.02 15.01
C ILE A 264 14.23 -1.74 15.86
N ARG A 265 14.63 -2.69 16.71
CA ARG A 265 13.70 -3.38 17.63
C ARG A 265 13.01 -2.43 18.60
N SER A 266 13.76 -1.45 19.15
CA SER A 266 13.19 -0.43 20.01
C SER A 266 12.16 0.43 19.26
N GLU A 267 12.52 0.90 18.06
CA GLU A 267 11.63 1.70 17.22
C GLU A 267 10.36 0.93 16.82
N VAL A 268 10.50 -0.35 16.46
CA VAL A 268 9.35 -1.21 16.13
C VAL A 268 8.46 -1.41 17.35
N ALA A 269 9.01 -1.50 18.56
CA ALA A 269 8.22 -1.62 19.78
C ALA A 269 7.37 -0.36 20.04
N GLU A 270 7.88 0.83 19.74
CA GLU A 270 7.13 2.08 19.84
C GLU A 270 5.99 2.16 18.80
N LEU A 271 6.25 1.67 17.59
CA LEU A 271 5.26 1.62 16.52
C LEU A 271 4.23 0.49 16.71
N GLU A 272 4.49 -0.46 17.59
CA GLU A 272 3.70 -1.69 17.74
C GLU A 272 2.23 -1.41 18.02
N ALA A 273 1.94 -0.50 18.93
CA ALA A 273 0.57 -0.14 19.28
C ALA A 273 -0.22 0.42 18.09
N PHE A 274 0.48 1.05 17.16
CA PHE A 274 -0.09 1.64 15.94
C PHE A 274 -0.22 0.64 14.79
N LEU A 275 0.73 -0.30 14.66
CA LEU A 275 0.76 -1.26 13.55
C LEU A 275 0.02 -2.57 13.86
N PHE A 276 -0.41 -2.78 15.09
CA PHE A 276 -0.90 -4.09 15.59
C PHE A 276 -2.18 -4.62 14.93
N THR A 277 -3.03 -3.75 14.45
CA THR A 277 -4.29 -4.16 13.82
C THR A 277 -4.12 -4.66 12.39
N TYR A 278 -2.92 -4.50 11.83
CA TYR A 278 -2.64 -4.85 10.45
C TYR A 278 -1.87 -6.18 10.35
N ASP A 279 -2.57 -7.28 10.12
CA ASP A 279 -2.04 -8.65 10.25
C ASP A 279 -0.77 -8.95 9.44
N PRO A 280 -0.60 -8.54 8.16
CA PRO A 280 0.66 -8.74 7.44
C PRO A 280 1.84 -7.99 8.05
N LEU A 281 1.61 -6.78 8.56
CA LEU A 281 2.63 -5.99 9.25
C LEU A 281 2.95 -6.60 10.60
N SER A 282 1.97 -7.10 11.34
CA SER A 282 2.18 -7.76 12.64
C SER A 282 3.01 -9.03 12.51
N ALA A 283 2.81 -9.81 11.44
CA ALA A 283 3.64 -10.97 11.16
C ALA A 283 5.11 -10.59 10.87
N TYR A 284 5.33 -9.51 10.15
CA TYR A 284 6.65 -8.98 9.86
C TYR A 284 7.33 -8.40 11.12
N ILE A 285 6.60 -7.66 11.93
CA ILE A 285 7.06 -7.14 13.23
C ILE A 285 7.44 -8.27 14.17
N ARG A 286 6.62 -9.34 14.25
CA ARG A 286 6.96 -10.55 15.03
C ARG A 286 8.28 -11.15 14.55
N LYS A 287 8.54 -11.18 13.25
CA LYS A 287 9.83 -11.66 12.70
C LYS A 287 10.99 -10.76 13.12
N ILE A 288 10.84 -9.45 13.06
CA ILE A 288 11.87 -8.48 13.53
C ILE A 288 12.19 -8.69 15.01
N LYS A 289 11.18 -8.91 15.85
CA LYS A 289 11.35 -9.12 17.28
C LYS A 289 11.97 -10.47 17.66
N ALA A 290 11.73 -11.51 16.86
CA ALA A 290 12.22 -12.86 17.11
C ALA A 290 13.69 -13.08 16.76
N ASN A 291 14.28 -12.20 15.93
CA ASN A 291 15.69 -12.20 15.53
C ASN A 291 16.49 -11.17 16.33
#